data_7d88a70f7a7e1e8291501dbb600ef4e2
#
_entry.id   7d88a70f7a7e1e8291501dbb600ef4e2
#
_cell.length_a   1.000
_cell.length_b   1.000
_cell.length_c   1.000
_cell.angle_alpha   90.00
_cell.angle_beta   90.00
_cell.angle_gamma   90.00
#
_symmetry.space_group_name_H-M   'P 1'
#
loop_
_entity.id
_entity.type
_entity.pdbx_description
1 polymer ?
#
loop_
_entity_poly.entity_id
_entity_poly.type
_entity_poly.pdbx_seq_one_letter_code
_entity_poly.pdbx_strand_id
1 'polypeptide(L)'
;MSASVPATASADPLTRYEAVVGVEVHCQLRTASKMFCACSTDHDGAAPNSHVCPVCLGLPGALPVINRRAVELVLMTGLAIDAATPAATRWDRKNYFYPDLPKGYQISQYDLPLASAGRLTVETGDGPVTIGITRAHLEEDTAKLVHATTPDGRKVSLVDYNRSGTPLMEIVTDPDIRTAEQARRYAEELQLLLRTIGASDADMERGQLRVEANVSLRPRGADAFGTRVEVKNMNSFRSVERAIDFEIVRQAAALDAGETLRMETRGWSDDRGETYHMRSKETSDDYRYFPDPDLPPLHVAADWLAGLRAEVPELPAARRARYEADLGLSPYDARVLAADPDATALFEATLAADPSMTAKAVANWVTGEYLRLRNVASPGAAVHVHAAELAAIIRSVEAGDISRANGKEVLAAHATSGAAAVDLIAERGFRQISDRTALAEAVDRVVAAHPAAVADYRAGKQQAVGFLVGQVMKATRGQANAAMVQETVRERLDAQP
;
A
#
# COMPACT_ATOMS: atom_id res chain seq x y z
N MET A 1 -28.26 -25.92 1.00
CA MET A 1 -29.20 -25.10 0.22
C MET A 1 -28.70 -23.67 0.28
N SER A 2 -28.22 -23.15 -0.83
CA SER A 2 -27.71 -21.77 -0.92
C SER A 2 -28.92 -20.82 -0.93
N ALA A 3 -29.06 -20.00 0.09
CA ALA A 3 -30.06 -18.96 0.10
C ALA A 3 -29.58 -17.83 -0.81
N SER A 4 -30.13 -17.77 -2.02
CA SER A 4 -29.98 -16.60 -2.89
C SER A 4 -30.69 -15.42 -2.23
N VAL A 5 -29.95 -14.34 -1.99
CA VAL A 5 -30.51 -13.06 -1.52
C VAL A 5 -31.47 -12.54 -2.60
N PRO A 6 -32.76 -12.28 -2.28
CA PRO A 6 -33.70 -11.75 -3.27
C PRO A 6 -33.31 -10.33 -3.65
N ALA A 7 -33.25 -10.07 -4.95
CA ALA A 7 -33.02 -8.73 -5.53
C ALA A 7 -34.29 -7.85 -5.40
N THR A 8 -34.62 -7.43 -4.20
CA THR A 8 -35.50 -6.28 -3.98
C THR A 8 -34.62 -5.12 -3.56
N ALA A 9 -34.73 -3.97 -4.23
CA ALA A 9 -34.09 -2.72 -3.87
C ALA A 9 -34.49 -2.35 -2.42
N SER A 10 -33.80 -2.94 -1.42
CA SER A 10 -33.95 -2.60 -0.03
C SER A 10 -33.21 -1.30 0.24
N ALA A 11 -33.84 -0.40 0.99
CA ALA A 11 -33.16 0.77 1.54
C ALA A 11 -31.83 0.32 2.17
N ASP A 12 -30.79 1.14 2.04
CA ASP A 12 -29.46 0.88 2.61
C ASP A 12 -29.59 0.31 4.04
N PRO A 13 -29.06 -0.89 4.32
CA PRO A 13 -29.13 -1.50 5.64
C PRO A 13 -28.66 -0.58 6.77
N LEU A 14 -27.69 0.28 6.48
CA LEU A 14 -27.12 1.23 7.44
C LEU A 14 -28.08 2.36 7.84
N THR A 15 -29.26 2.48 7.23
CA THR A 15 -30.32 3.38 7.70
C THR A 15 -31.00 2.85 8.97
N ARG A 16 -31.08 1.52 9.16
CA ARG A 16 -31.74 0.85 10.29
C ARG A 16 -30.75 0.30 11.30
N TYR A 17 -29.64 -0.20 10.81
CA TYR A 17 -28.59 -0.82 11.59
C TYR A 17 -27.32 0.02 11.61
N GLU A 18 -26.54 -0.15 12.63
CA GLU A 18 -25.16 0.32 12.70
C GLU A 18 -24.24 -0.89 12.63
N ALA A 19 -23.29 -0.85 11.68
CA ALA A 19 -22.25 -1.85 11.63
C ALA A 19 -21.21 -1.59 12.74
N VAL A 20 -20.78 -2.65 13.39
CA VAL A 20 -19.70 -2.64 14.37
C VAL A 20 -18.69 -3.67 13.92
N VAL A 21 -17.53 -3.19 13.48
CA VAL A 21 -16.49 -4.01 12.87
C VAL A 21 -15.20 -3.84 13.66
N GLY A 22 -14.60 -4.94 14.04
CA GLY A 22 -13.21 -5.02 14.50
C GLY A 22 -12.38 -5.77 13.47
N VAL A 23 -11.15 -5.34 13.29
CA VAL A 23 -10.21 -5.97 12.36
C VAL A 23 -9.03 -6.56 13.12
N GLU A 24 -8.64 -7.76 12.72
CA GLU A 24 -7.46 -8.47 13.22
C GLU A 24 -6.50 -8.66 12.05
N VAL A 25 -5.26 -8.23 12.23
CA VAL A 25 -4.23 -8.29 11.21
C VAL A 25 -3.05 -9.10 11.71
N HIS A 26 -2.72 -10.16 10.99
CA HIS A 26 -1.49 -10.94 11.22
C HIS A 26 -0.44 -10.53 10.20
N CYS A 27 0.75 -10.21 10.68
CA CYS A 27 1.85 -9.72 9.86
C CYS A 27 3.15 -10.47 10.15
N GLN A 28 3.72 -11.14 9.15
CA GLN A 28 5.04 -11.74 9.29
C GLN A 28 6.12 -10.65 9.37
N LEU A 29 6.98 -10.73 10.38
CA LEU A 29 8.02 -9.74 10.63
C LEU A 29 9.28 -10.02 9.80
N ARG A 30 9.91 -8.97 9.31
CA ARG A 30 11.13 -9.01 8.53
C ARG A 30 12.36 -9.24 9.39
N THR A 31 12.59 -10.49 9.76
CA THR A 31 13.76 -10.95 10.53
C THR A 31 14.58 -11.95 9.71
N ALA A 32 15.85 -12.06 9.99
CA ALA A 32 16.71 -13.04 9.33
C ALA A 32 16.52 -14.46 9.86
N SER A 33 16.03 -14.60 11.10
CA SER A 33 15.80 -15.87 11.76
C SER A 33 14.42 -15.97 12.37
N LYS A 34 13.97 -17.19 12.63
CA LYS A 34 12.69 -17.50 13.27
C LYS A 34 12.60 -16.92 14.68
N MET A 35 11.37 -16.94 15.25
CA MET A 35 11.06 -16.32 16.52
C MET A 35 11.86 -16.87 17.69
N PHE A 36 12.07 -18.19 17.73
CA PHE A 36 12.66 -18.88 18.89
C PHE A 36 13.87 -19.74 18.54
N CYS A 37 14.39 -19.67 17.30
CA CYS A 37 15.57 -20.41 16.86
C CYS A 37 16.33 -19.69 15.76
N ALA A 38 17.49 -20.21 15.37
CA ALA A 38 18.36 -19.62 14.36
C ALA A 38 18.02 -20.04 12.90
N CYS A 39 16.96 -20.83 12.66
CA CYS A 39 16.56 -21.18 11.30
C CYS A 39 16.20 -19.92 10.51
N SER A 40 16.60 -19.89 9.22
CA SER A 40 16.27 -18.77 8.33
C SER A 40 14.76 -18.61 8.12
N THR A 41 14.31 -17.37 8.01
CA THR A 41 12.96 -17.01 7.57
C THR A 41 12.85 -16.86 6.06
N ASP A 42 13.98 -16.84 5.35
CA ASP A 42 14.02 -16.85 3.87
C ASP A 42 13.87 -18.30 3.38
N HIS A 43 12.63 -18.71 3.21
CA HIS A 43 12.28 -20.09 2.78
C HIS A 43 11.50 -20.14 1.47
N ASP A 44 11.33 -19.01 0.78
CA ASP A 44 10.65 -18.97 -0.51
C ASP A 44 11.43 -19.76 -1.57
N GLY A 45 10.76 -20.71 -2.19
CA GLY A 45 11.40 -21.60 -3.15
C GLY A 45 12.30 -22.68 -2.55
N ALA A 46 12.47 -22.72 -1.23
CA ALA A 46 13.25 -23.75 -0.56
C ALA A 46 12.52 -25.12 -0.60
N ALA A 47 13.30 -26.22 -0.56
CA ALA A 47 12.72 -27.55 -0.46
C ALA A 47 11.88 -27.67 0.84
N PRO A 48 10.73 -28.38 0.82
CA PRO A 48 9.92 -28.58 2.01
C PRO A 48 10.73 -29.13 3.19
N ASN A 49 10.50 -28.60 4.37
CA ASN A 49 11.15 -29.03 5.63
C ASN A 49 12.68 -28.93 5.64
N SER A 50 13.28 -28.02 4.84
CA SER A 50 14.73 -27.78 4.81
C SER A 50 15.19 -26.71 5.80
N HIS A 51 14.29 -25.84 6.25
CA HIS A 51 14.54 -24.77 7.22
C HIS A 51 13.95 -25.10 8.59
N VAL A 52 14.33 -26.23 9.15
CA VAL A 52 13.79 -26.76 10.41
C VAL A 52 14.91 -27.19 11.36
N CYS A 53 14.65 -27.11 12.68
CA CYS A 53 15.54 -27.60 13.72
C CYS A 53 14.71 -28.19 14.87
N PRO A 54 15.34 -28.85 15.87
CA PRO A 54 14.63 -29.41 17.02
C PRO A 54 13.71 -28.42 17.74
N VAL A 55 14.06 -27.12 17.79
CA VAL A 55 13.24 -26.09 18.48
C VAL A 55 11.95 -25.83 17.70
N CYS A 56 12.02 -25.47 16.42
CA CYS A 56 10.80 -25.15 15.65
C CYS A 56 9.96 -26.39 15.30
N LEU A 57 10.53 -27.60 15.41
CA LEU A 57 9.81 -28.87 15.35
C LEU A 57 9.23 -29.31 16.72
N GLY A 58 9.52 -28.59 17.80
CA GLY A 58 8.99 -28.91 19.13
C GLY A 58 9.50 -30.23 19.68
N LEU A 59 10.72 -30.64 19.35
CA LEU A 59 11.28 -31.90 19.85
C LEU A 59 11.56 -31.84 21.35
N PRO A 60 11.38 -32.95 22.09
CA PRO A 60 11.63 -32.98 23.54
C PRO A 60 13.03 -32.51 23.91
N GLY A 61 13.13 -31.63 24.90
CA GLY A 61 14.41 -31.08 25.40
C GLY A 61 14.94 -29.87 24.63
N ALA A 62 14.29 -29.45 23.53
CA ALA A 62 14.66 -28.22 22.85
C ALA A 62 14.00 -27.01 23.55
N LEU A 63 14.80 -25.95 23.80
CA LEU A 63 14.34 -24.73 24.45
C LEU A 63 14.30 -23.54 23.50
N PRO A 64 13.26 -22.69 23.56
CA PRO A 64 13.13 -21.49 22.76
C PRO A 64 14.10 -20.38 23.22
N VAL A 65 14.57 -19.57 22.26
CA VAL A 65 15.34 -18.34 22.55
C VAL A 65 14.71 -17.18 21.75
N ILE A 66 14.31 -16.11 22.46
CA ILE A 66 13.57 -14.98 21.88
C ILE A 66 14.43 -14.25 20.85
N ASN A 67 13.85 -14.01 19.67
CA ASN A 67 14.44 -13.16 18.63
C ASN A 67 14.31 -11.69 19.01
N ARG A 68 15.41 -11.05 19.34
CA ARG A 68 15.46 -9.64 19.74
C ARG A 68 14.88 -8.72 18.65
N ARG A 69 15.24 -8.95 17.37
CA ARG A 69 14.76 -8.10 16.27
C ARG A 69 13.24 -8.17 16.10
N ALA A 70 12.64 -9.32 16.30
CA ALA A 70 11.19 -9.46 16.28
C ALA A 70 10.52 -8.59 17.36
N VAL A 71 11.06 -8.58 18.58
CA VAL A 71 10.59 -7.71 19.67
C VAL A 71 10.74 -6.24 19.29
N GLU A 72 11.90 -5.84 18.76
CA GLU A 72 12.15 -4.46 18.33
C GLU A 72 11.14 -3.99 17.29
N LEU A 73 10.83 -4.82 16.29
CA LEU A 73 9.88 -4.47 15.23
C LEU A 73 8.44 -4.29 15.77
N VAL A 74 8.02 -5.08 16.76
CA VAL A 74 6.71 -4.87 17.42
C VAL A 74 6.72 -3.60 18.27
N LEU A 75 7.79 -3.34 19.01
CA LEU A 75 7.95 -2.09 19.77
C LEU A 75 7.94 -0.86 18.85
N MET A 76 8.67 -0.90 17.73
CA MET A 76 8.64 0.18 16.72
C MET A 76 7.23 0.37 16.13
N THR A 77 6.50 -0.72 15.88
CA THR A 77 5.10 -0.64 15.45
C THR A 77 4.25 0.03 16.53
N GLY A 78 4.42 -0.37 17.79
CA GLY A 78 3.73 0.26 18.94
C GLY A 78 4.00 1.76 19.03
N LEU A 79 5.26 2.18 18.85
CA LEU A 79 5.66 3.60 18.80
C LEU A 79 5.00 4.33 17.62
N ALA A 80 4.91 3.69 16.46
CA ALA A 80 4.36 4.28 15.24
C ALA A 80 2.82 4.44 15.30
N ILE A 81 2.12 3.62 16.07
CA ILE A 81 0.66 3.73 16.32
C ILE A 81 0.34 4.43 17.65
N ASP A 82 1.31 5.10 18.26
CA ASP A 82 1.16 5.83 19.52
C ASP A 82 0.59 4.95 20.66
N ALA A 83 1.00 3.68 20.71
CA ALA A 83 0.59 2.73 21.72
C ALA A 83 1.43 2.83 23.00
N ALA A 84 0.82 2.44 24.12
CA ALA A 84 1.52 2.25 25.38
C ALA A 84 2.37 0.98 25.33
N THR A 85 3.61 1.07 25.80
CA THR A 85 4.55 -0.05 25.92
C THR A 85 4.72 -0.40 27.39
N PRO A 86 4.53 -1.67 27.82
CA PRO A 86 4.71 -2.08 29.19
C PRO A 86 6.21 -2.11 29.56
N ALA A 87 6.51 -1.87 30.85
CA ALA A 87 7.88 -2.01 31.36
C ALA A 87 8.38 -3.46 31.35
N ALA A 88 7.47 -4.42 31.36
CA ALA A 88 7.76 -5.85 31.27
C ALA A 88 6.65 -6.58 30.53
N THR A 89 7.02 -7.61 29.80
CA THR A 89 6.13 -8.49 29.05
C THR A 89 6.54 -9.95 29.27
N ARG A 90 5.66 -10.88 28.91
CA ARG A 90 5.94 -12.31 28.92
C ARG A 90 5.24 -12.99 27.75
N TRP A 91 5.63 -14.23 27.53
CA TRP A 91 4.96 -15.11 26.57
C TRP A 91 4.13 -16.16 27.29
N ASP A 92 3.01 -16.51 26.66
CA ASP A 92 2.08 -17.53 27.13
C ASP A 92 1.97 -18.63 26.07
N ARG A 93 1.60 -19.84 26.49
CA ARG A 93 1.25 -20.94 25.62
C ARG A 93 -0.24 -20.88 25.32
N LYS A 94 -0.57 -20.72 24.01
CA LYS A 94 -1.91 -20.83 23.44
C LYS A 94 -2.09 -22.28 22.98
N ASN A 95 -2.81 -23.08 23.76
CA ASN A 95 -2.88 -24.53 23.54
C ASN A 95 -3.98 -24.87 22.54
N TYR A 96 -3.61 -25.47 21.42
CA TYR A 96 -4.52 -26.10 20.48
C TYR A 96 -3.76 -27.14 19.67
N PHE A 97 -4.48 -28.20 19.22
CA PHE A 97 -3.87 -29.32 18.53
C PHE A 97 -4.21 -29.28 17.04
N TYR A 98 -3.19 -29.02 16.22
CA TYR A 98 -3.34 -29.05 14.77
C TYR A 98 -2.05 -29.57 14.12
N PRO A 99 -2.12 -30.24 12.94
CA PRO A 99 -0.93 -30.82 12.30
C PRO A 99 0.19 -29.83 11.98
N ASP A 100 -0.14 -28.58 11.72
CA ASP A 100 0.81 -27.48 11.43
C ASP A 100 1.43 -26.85 12.67
N LEU A 101 1.04 -27.30 13.86
CA LEU A 101 1.54 -26.84 15.15
C LEU A 101 2.24 -27.98 15.89
N PRO A 102 3.55 -28.24 15.63
CA PRO A 102 4.21 -29.47 16.07
C PRO A 102 4.35 -29.59 17.59
N LYS A 103 4.37 -28.48 18.33
CA LYS A 103 4.42 -28.45 19.79
C LYS A 103 3.08 -28.73 20.47
N GLY A 104 1.96 -28.63 19.73
CA GLY A 104 0.61 -28.67 20.28
C GLY A 104 0.19 -27.36 20.98
N TYR A 105 1.03 -26.34 20.94
CA TYR A 105 0.74 -24.96 21.40
C TYR A 105 1.51 -23.96 20.54
N GLN A 106 0.95 -22.76 20.46
CA GLN A 106 1.61 -21.59 19.88
C GLN A 106 2.12 -20.72 21.02
N ILE A 107 3.36 -20.24 20.92
CA ILE A 107 3.87 -19.23 21.86
C ILE A 107 3.37 -17.87 21.35
N SER A 108 2.65 -17.17 22.22
CA SER A 108 1.98 -15.90 21.94
C SER A 108 2.03 -14.99 23.17
N GLN A 109 1.38 -13.84 23.15
CA GLN A 109 1.21 -12.95 24.30
C GLN A 109 -0.28 -12.75 24.55
N TYR A 110 -0.75 -12.99 25.76
CA TYR A 110 -2.18 -12.89 26.10
C TYR A 110 -2.51 -11.62 26.90
N ASP A 111 -2.01 -11.52 28.13
CA ASP A 111 -2.34 -10.45 29.06
C ASP A 111 -1.33 -9.30 29.11
N LEU A 112 -0.10 -9.54 28.63
CA LEU A 112 0.98 -8.53 28.61
C LEU A 112 1.55 -8.35 27.21
N PRO A 113 0.77 -7.80 26.26
CA PRO A 113 1.24 -7.54 24.90
C PRO A 113 2.35 -6.47 24.89
N LEU A 114 3.20 -6.48 23.87
CA LEU A 114 4.27 -5.49 23.69
C LEU A 114 3.75 -4.07 23.41
N ALA A 115 2.55 -3.92 22.88
CA ALA A 115 1.92 -2.63 22.66
C ALA A 115 0.41 -2.72 22.92
N SER A 116 -0.16 -1.69 23.55
CA SER A 116 -1.59 -1.62 23.88
C SER A 116 -2.12 -0.20 23.78
N ALA A 117 -3.44 -0.06 23.60
CA ALA A 117 -4.14 1.22 23.52
C ALA A 117 -3.53 2.20 22.49
N GLY A 118 -3.20 1.66 21.32
CA GLY A 118 -2.74 2.44 20.16
C GLY A 118 -3.88 3.05 19.37
N ARG A 119 -3.52 3.79 18.30
CA ARG A 119 -4.50 4.36 17.37
C ARG A 119 -3.90 4.56 15.99
N LEU A 120 -4.75 4.50 14.98
CA LEU A 120 -4.39 4.82 13.60
C LEU A 120 -5.51 5.66 12.97
N THR A 121 -5.15 6.83 12.44
CA THR A 121 -6.10 7.69 11.72
C THR A 121 -5.99 7.42 10.23
N VAL A 122 -7.13 7.24 9.59
CA VAL A 122 -7.24 6.95 8.15
C VAL A 122 -8.14 7.97 7.47
N GLU A 123 -7.82 8.31 6.22
CA GLU A 123 -8.63 9.19 5.40
C GLU A 123 -9.71 8.38 4.65
N THR A 124 -10.96 8.81 4.77
CA THR A 124 -12.12 8.22 4.08
C THR A 124 -12.84 9.25 3.24
N GLY A 125 -13.83 8.80 2.45
CA GLY A 125 -14.68 9.72 1.68
C GLY A 125 -15.43 10.73 2.54
N ASP A 126 -15.74 10.39 3.79
CA ASP A 126 -16.46 11.23 4.76
C ASP A 126 -15.52 12.01 5.70
N GLY A 127 -14.21 11.98 5.47
CA GLY A 127 -13.17 12.62 6.27
C GLY A 127 -12.34 11.65 7.11
N PRO A 128 -11.44 12.18 7.97
CA PRO A 128 -10.55 11.36 8.77
C PRO A 128 -11.31 10.60 9.87
N VAL A 129 -10.95 9.33 10.05
CA VAL A 129 -11.49 8.46 11.12
C VAL A 129 -10.33 7.88 11.90
N THR A 130 -10.37 8.04 13.23
CA THR A 130 -9.39 7.41 14.14
C THR A 130 -9.94 6.08 14.63
N ILE A 131 -9.16 5.02 14.44
CA ILE A 131 -9.48 3.66 14.85
C ILE A 131 -8.56 3.29 16.01
N GLY A 132 -9.14 2.90 17.13
CA GLY A 132 -8.41 2.39 18.28
C GLY A 132 -7.77 1.05 17.98
N ILE A 133 -6.61 0.81 18.55
CA ILE A 133 -5.89 -0.46 18.48
C ILE A 133 -5.74 -0.99 19.88
N THR A 134 -6.49 -2.04 20.19
CA THR A 134 -6.48 -2.68 21.51
C THR A 134 -5.06 -3.14 21.87
N ARG A 135 -4.39 -3.83 20.93
CA ARG A 135 -3.03 -4.35 21.11
C ARG A 135 -2.31 -4.67 19.81
N ALA A 136 -0.99 -4.69 19.90
CA ALA A 136 -0.12 -5.38 18.97
C ALA A 136 0.81 -6.30 19.79
N HIS A 137 0.80 -7.59 19.47
CA HIS A 137 1.56 -8.58 20.21
C HIS A 137 2.32 -9.53 19.30
N LEU A 138 3.30 -10.21 19.86
CA LEU A 138 4.22 -11.07 19.17
C LEU A 138 3.88 -12.54 19.39
N GLU A 139 3.84 -13.30 18.32
CA GLU A 139 3.62 -14.74 18.30
C GLU A 139 4.48 -15.42 17.22
N GLU A 140 4.34 -16.71 17.05
CA GLU A 140 4.97 -17.49 16.00
C GLU A 140 3.95 -17.97 14.96
N ASP A 141 4.31 -17.96 13.66
CA ASP A 141 3.46 -18.53 12.61
C ASP A 141 3.52 -20.08 12.63
N THR A 142 2.46 -20.72 12.12
CA THR A 142 2.34 -22.17 12.00
C THR A 142 2.96 -22.68 10.70
N ALA A 143 3.04 -24.00 10.52
CA ALA A 143 3.49 -24.62 9.29
C ALA A 143 2.51 -24.37 8.13
N LYS A 144 2.97 -24.62 6.90
CA LYS A 144 2.14 -24.55 5.70
C LYS A 144 1.51 -25.91 5.40
N LEU A 145 0.19 -25.93 5.22
CA LEU A 145 -0.54 -27.10 4.77
C LEU A 145 -0.72 -27.06 3.24
N VAL A 146 -0.31 -28.12 2.56
CA VAL A 146 -0.47 -28.28 1.11
C VAL A 146 -1.39 -29.47 0.86
N HIS A 147 -2.57 -29.20 0.31
CA HIS A 147 -3.51 -30.25 -0.05
C HIS A 147 -3.09 -30.90 -1.38
N ALA A 148 -2.99 -32.21 -1.39
CA ALA A 148 -2.56 -32.97 -2.55
C ALA A 148 -3.42 -34.25 -2.71
N THR A 149 -3.37 -34.81 -3.90
CA THR A 149 -3.94 -36.14 -4.16
C THR A 149 -2.79 -37.08 -4.50
N THR A 150 -2.70 -38.18 -3.77
CA THR A 150 -1.69 -39.23 -4.01
C THR A 150 -1.96 -39.96 -5.33
N PRO A 151 -0.97 -40.65 -5.91
CA PRO A 151 -1.17 -41.44 -7.17
C PRO A 151 -2.29 -42.47 -7.09
N ASP A 152 -2.60 -42.98 -5.90
CA ASP A 152 -3.70 -43.91 -5.62
C ASP A 152 -5.05 -43.23 -5.36
N GLY A 153 -5.13 -41.89 -5.57
CA GLY A 153 -6.37 -41.12 -5.50
C GLY A 153 -6.77 -40.63 -4.09
N ARG A 154 -5.96 -40.88 -3.06
CA ARG A 154 -6.27 -40.39 -1.69
C ARG A 154 -5.97 -38.91 -1.55
N LYS A 155 -6.90 -38.18 -0.96
CA LYS A 155 -6.68 -36.78 -0.55
C LYS A 155 -5.82 -36.76 0.73
N VAL A 156 -4.74 -35.99 0.70
CA VAL A 156 -3.80 -35.84 1.82
C VAL A 156 -3.48 -34.38 2.04
N SER A 157 -3.06 -34.04 3.25
CA SER A 157 -2.47 -32.74 3.57
C SER A 157 -1.00 -32.96 3.93
N LEU A 158 -0.13 -32.41 3.11
CA LEU A 158 1.31 -32.39 3.38
C LEU A 158 1.63 -31.21 4.26
N VAL A 159 2.54 -31.38 5.22
CA VAL A 159 2.93 -30.33 6.15
C VAL A 159 4.36 -29.90 5.85
N ASP A 160 4.52 -28.62 5.54
CA ASP A 160 5.83 -27.98 5.36
C ASP A 160 6.11 -27.05 6.55
N TYR A 161 7.05 -27.46 7.41
CA TYR A 161 7.44 -26.73 8.62
C TYR A 161 8.44 -25.61 8.36
N ASN A 162 8.79 -25.30 7.13
CA ASN A 162 9.71 -24.19 6.83
C ASN A 162 9.19 -22.87 7.40
N ARG A 163 7.88 -22.61 7.34
CA ARG A 163 7.24 -21.42 7.91
C ARG A 163 7.07 -21.47 9.43
N SER A 164 6.95 -22.65 10.02
CA SER A 164 6.72 -22.83 11.47
C SER A 164 7.76 -22.08 12.30
N GLY A 165 7.31 -21.22 13.21
CA GLY A 165 8.18 -20.41 14.06
C GLY A 165 8.64 -19.10 13.42
N THR A 166 8.18 -18.72 12.21
CA THR A 166 8.38 -17.37 11.65
C THR A 166 7.75 -16.34 12.60
N PRO A 167 8.47 -15.23 12.96
CA PRO A 167 7.90 -14.21 13.82
C PRO A 167 6.65 -13.60 13.19
N LEU A 168 5.56 -13.58 13.94
CA LEU A 168 4.26 -13.08 13.55
C LEU A 168 3.80 -12.03 14.54
N MET A 169 3.36 -10.88 14.05
CA MET A 169 2.70 -9.86 14.86
C MET A 169 1.21 -9.89 14.58
N GLU A 170 0.41 -9.97 15.65
CA GLU A 170 -1.04 -9.80 15.58
C GLU A 170 -1.41 -8.40 16.09
N ILE A 171 -2.18 -7.67 15.29
CA ILE A 171 -2.68 -6.33 15.60
C ILE A 171 -4.20 -6.39 15.63
N VAL A 172 -4.80 -6.02 16.74
CA VAL A 172 -6.25 -6.10 16.97
C VAL A 172 -6.80 -4.71 17.21
N THR A 173 -7.80 -4.29 16.43
CA THR A 173 -8.47 -3.01 16.63
C THR A 173 -9.54 -3.08 17.70
N ASP A 174 -9.91 -1.93 18.22
CA ASP A 174 -11.19 -1.74 18.88
C ASP A 174 -12.33 -1.85 17.83
N PRO A 175 -13.58 -2.12 18.24
CA PRO A 175 -14.72 -2.25 17.33
C PRO A 175 -15.24 -0.87 16.90
N ASP A 176 -14.36 -0.01 16.37
CA ASP A 176 -14.64 1.38 16.03
C ASP A 176 -15.04 1.58 14.58
N ILE A 177 -14.75 0.61 13.72
CA ILE A 177 -15.03 0.67 12.29
C ILE A 177 -16.53 0.53 12.06
N ARG A 178 -17.07 1.36 11.17
CA ARG A 178 -18.52 1.46 10.88
C ARG A 178 -18.87 1.17 9.42
N THR A 179 -17.89 1.22 8.50
CA THR A 179 -18.09 0.95 7.07
C THR A 179 -17.00 0.04 6.52
N ALA A 180 -17.29 -0.63 5.42
CA ALA A 180 -16.32 -1.46 4.73
C ALA A 180 -15.16 -0.64 4.16
N GLU A 181 -15.43 0.61 3.71
CA GLU A 181 -14.37 1.54 3.28
C GLU A 181 -13.39 1.83 4.41
N GLN A 182 -13.88 2.10 5.63
CA GLN A 182 -13.01 2.36 6.78
C GLN A 182 -12.09 1.17 7.07
N ALA A 183 -12.61 -0.05 6.99
CA ALA A 183 -11.80 -1.28 7.18
C ALA A 183 -10.72 -1.43 6.10
N ARG A 184 -11.06 -1.18 4.84
CA ARG A 184 -10.11 -1.18 3.74
C ARG A 184 -9.03 -0.13 3.94
N ARG A 185 -9.41 1.11 4.23
CA ARG A 185 -8.48 2.21 4.48
C ARG A 185 -7.54 1.94 5.66
N TYR A 186 -8.07 1.34 6.72
CA TYR A 186 -7.26 0.91 7.86
C TYR A 186 -6.20 -0.11 7.44
N ALA A 187 -6.59 -1.14 6.70
CA ALA A 187 -5.66 -2.18 6.27
C ALA A 187 -4.59 -1.64 5.29
N GLU A 188 -4.98 -0.74 4.36
CA GLU A 188 -4.06 -0.05 3.45
C GLU A 188 -3.04 0.82 4.22
N GLU A 189 -3.50 1.65 5.16
CA GLU A 189 -2.65 2.54 5.93
C GLU A 189 -1.72 1.77 6.87
N LEU A 190 -2.24 0.71 7.52
CA LEU A 190 -1.42 -0.16 8.37
C LEU A 190 -0.32 -0.86 7.56
N GLN A 191 -0.64 -1.39 6.36
CA GLN A 191 0.38 -1.98 5.49
C GLN A 191 1.48 -0.98 5.15
N LEU A 192 1.08 0.25 4.77
CA LEU A 192 2.02 1.31 4.42
C LEU A 192 2.91 1.69 5.61
N LEU A 193 2.33 1.79 6.80
CA LEU A 193 3.06 2.04 8.05
C LEU A 193 4.10 0.95 8.31
N LEU A 194 3.69 -0.33 8.26
CA LEU A 194 4.56 -1.47 8.52
C LEU A 194 5.73 -1.56 7.53
N ARG A 195 5.48 -1.26 6.27
CA ARG A 195 6.53 -1.15 5.24
C ARG A 195 7.46 0.03 5.49
N THR A 196 6.92 1.18 5.86
CA THR A 196 7.70 2.41 6.12
C THR A 196 8.67 2.23 7.27
N ILE A 197 8.26 1.60 8.38
CA ILE A 197 9.15 1.34 9.52
C ILE A 197 10.03 0.09 9.31
N GLY A 198 9.90 -0.59 8.17
CA GLY A 198 10.66 -1.79 7.85
C GLY A 198 10.30 -3.02 8.69
N ALA A 199 9.11 -3.04 9.30
CA ALA A 199 8.66 -4.17 10.12
C ALA A 199 8.31 -5.40 9.29
N SER A 200 7.77 -5.21 8.08
CA SER A 200 7.34 -6.28 7.19
C SER A 200 7.30 -5.79 5.75
N ASP A 201 7.43 -6.70 4.80
CA ASP A 201 7.06 -6.45 3.40
C ASP A 201 5.54 -6.42 3.23
N ALA A 202 4.82 -7.01 4.18
CA ALA A 202 3.36 -6.99 4.30
C ALA A 202 2.64 -7.30 2.96
N ASP A 203 3.11 -8.33 2.26
CA ASP A 203 2.55 -8.77 0.99
C ASP A 203 1.39 -9.75 1.25
N MET A 204 0.17 -9.35 0.84
CA MET A 204 -1.03 -10.17 1.02
C MET A 204 -1.04 -11.39 0.10
N GLU A 205 -0.51 -11.27 -1.13
CA GLU A 205 -0.48 -12.37 -2.09
C GLU A 205 0.47 -13.48 -1.65
N ARG A 206 1.56 -13.11 -0.96
CA ARG A 206 2.52 -14.03 -0.35
C ARG A 206 2.10 -14.52 1.04
N GLY A 207 0.95 -14.04 1.55
CA GLY A 207 0.44 -14.39 2.87
C GLY A 207 1.23 -13.78 4.04
N GLN A 208 2.06 -12.78 3.77
CA GLN A 208 2.82 -12.06 4.80
C GLN A 208 1.94 -11.07 5.59
N LEU A 209 0.82 -10.64 5.01
CA LEU A 209 -0.22 -9.87 5.68
C LEU A 209 -1.55 -10.58 5.49
N ARG A 210 -2.22 -10.91 6.58
CA ARG A 210 -3.55 -11.52 6.59
C ARG A 210 -4.49 -10.62 7.36
N VAL A 211 -5.64 -10.34 6.78
CA VAL A 211 -6.66 -9.48 7.37
C VAL A 211 -7.91 -10.31 7.64
N GLU A 212 -8.40 -10.27 8.87
CA GLU A 212 -9.63 -10.90 9.30
C GLU A 212 -10.55 -9.83 9.88
N ALA A 213 -11.85 -9.96 9.70
CA ALA A 213 -12.82 -9.00 10.19
C ALA A 213 -13.86 -9.68 11.08
N ASN A 214 -14.17 -9.05 12.19
CA ASN A 214 -15.28 -9.41 13.08
C ASN A 214 -16.42 -8.43 12.81
N VAL A 215 -17.48 -8.87 12.14
CA VAL A 215 -18.60 -8.04 11.71
C VAL A 215 -19.84 -8.35 12.54
N SER A 216 -20.47 -7.32 13.11
CA SER A 216 -21.78 -7.42 13.74
C SER A 216 -22.64 -6.24 13.41
N LEU A 217 -23.95 -6.41 13.48
CA LEU A 217 -24.94 -5.34 13.33
C LEU A 217 -25.72 -5.15 14.62
N ARG A 218 -25.98 -3.90 14.98
CA ARG A 218 -26.91 -3.54 16.06
C ARG A 218 -27.96 -2.56 15.53
N PRO A 219 -29.17 -2.54 16.07
CA PRO A 219 -30.15 -1.48 15.75
C PRO A 219 -29.52 -0.11 16.01
N ARG A 220 -29.75 0.84 15.12
CA ARG A 220 -29.19 2.18 15.26
C ARG A 220 -29.64 2.83 16.57
N GLY A 221 -28.69 3.31 17.37
CA GLY A 221 -28.90 3.87 18.70
C GLY A 221 -28.94 2.86 19.84
N ALA A 222 -28.70 1.57 19.57
CA ALA A 222 -28.53 0.56 20.63
C ALA A 222 -27.08 0.54 21.13
N ASP A 223 -26.87 0.38 22.44
CA ASP A 223 -25.54 0.27 23.04
C ASP A 223 -24.95 -1.14 22.93
N ALA A 224 -25.82 -2.17 23.04
CA ALA A 224 -25.40 -3.56 23.04
C ALA A 224 -24.90 -3.99 21.64
N PHE A 225 -23.78 -4.70 21.61
CA PHE A 225 -23.26 -5.29 20.38
C PHE A 225 -24.16 -6.42 19.87
N GLY A 226 -24.25 -6.54 18.54
CA GLY A 226 -24.88 -7.67 17.89
C GLY A 226 -24.02 -8.94 17.89
N THR A 227 -24.54 -10.02 17.33
CA THR A 227 -23.81 -11.28 17.20
C THR A 227 -22.66 -11.14 16.21
N ARG A 228 -21.46 -11.44 16.68
CA ARG A 228 -20.23 -11.34 15.88
C ARG A 228 -20.07 -12.51 14.92
N VAL A 229 -19.78 -12.19 13.68
CA VAL A 229 -19.36 -13.13 12.64
C VAL A 229 -17.92 -12.81 12.23
N GLU A 230 -17.05 -13.79 12.29
CA GLU A 230 -15.66 -13.68 11.86
C GLU A 230 -15.56 -13.99 10.38
N VAL A 231 -14.93 -13.10 9.60
CA VAL A 231 -14.69 -13.28 8.15
C VAL A 231 -13.22 -13.44 7.89
N LYS A 232 -12.84 -14.54 7.21
CA LYS A 232 -11.47 -14.91 6.87
C LYS A 232 -11.28 -15.04 5.34
N ASN A 233 -10.05 -15.30 4.90
CA ASN A 233 -9.67 -15.54 3.52
C ASN A 233 -9.87 -14.32 2.59
N MET A 234 -9.67 -13.13 3.12
CA MET A 234 -9.69 -11.88 2.36
C MET A 234 -8.26 -11.57 1.88
N ASN A 235 -7.95 -11.94 0.64
CA ASN A 235 -6.57 -11.92 0.11
C ASN A 235 -6.19 -10.62 -0.60
N SER A 236 -7.02 -9.59 -0.53
CA SER A 236 -6.75 -8.24 -1.02
C SER A 236 -7.54 -7.20 -0.25
N PHE A 237 -7.13 -5.93 -0.29
CA PHE A 237 -7.90 -4.85 0.34
C PHE A 237 -9.31 -4.69 -0.26
N ARG A 238 -9.43 -4.95 -1.56
CA ARG A 238 -10.74 -4.99 -2.22
C ARG A 238 -11.62 -6.14 -1.68
N SER A 239 -11.02 -7.29 -1.39
CA SER A 239 -11.74 -8.42 -0.79
C SER A 239 -12.17 -8.09 0.63
N VAL A 240 -11.37 -7.35 1.40
CA VAL A 240 -11.75 -6.86 2.75
C VAL A 240 -13.01 -6.00 2.66
N GLU A 241 -13.03 -5.01 1.78
CA GLU A 241 -14.20 -4.13 1.59
C GLU A 241 -15.43 -4.93 1.16
N ARG A 242 -15.33 -5.72 0.09
CA ARG A 242 -16.45 -6.50 -0.45
C ARG A 242 -17.00 -7.53 0.53
N ALA A 243 -16.16 -8.19 1.29
CA ALA A 243 -16.58 -9.19 2.25
C ALA A 243 -17.35 -8.57 3.43
N ILE A 244 -16.90 -7.41 3.92
CA ILE A 244 -17.59 -6.68 4.99
C ILE A 244 -18.92 -6.13 4.50
N ASP A 245 -18.97 -5.53 3.30
CA ASP A 245 -20.22 -5.06 2.69
C ASP A 245 -21.22 -6.20 2.52
N PHE A 246 -20.76 -7.35 2.01
CA PHE A 246 -21.61 -8.53 1.87
C PHE A 246 -22.16 -8.99 3.23
N GLU A 247 -21.32 -9.04 4.27
CA GLU A 247 -21.76 -9.46 5.61
C GLU A 247 -22.75 -8.48 6.22
N ILE A 248 -22.58 -7.18 6.03
CA ILE A 248 -23.54 -6.17 6.48
C ILE A 248 -24.92 -6.42 5.85
N VAL A 249 -24.95 -6.62 4.52
CA VAL A 249 -26.22 -6.89 3.80
C VAL A 249 -26.84 -8.22 4.23
N ARG A 250 -26.04 -9.28 4.33
CA ARG A 250 -26.52 -10.61 4.74
C ARG A 250 -27.10 -10.61 6.15
N GLN A 251 -26.37 -10.00 7.11
CA GLN A 251 -26.83 -9.94 8.50
C GLN A 251 -28.10 -9.10 8.64
N ALA A 252 -28.17 -7.96 7.93
CA ALA A 252 -29.36 -7.12 7.94
C ALA A 252 -30.58 -7.87 7.40
N ALA A 253 -30.45 -8.60 6.28
CA ALA A 253 -31.52 -9.39 5.71
C ALA A 253 -32.01 -10.50 6.67
N ALA A 254 -31.09 -11.18 7.36
CA ALA A 254 -31.44 -12.18 8.35
C ALA A 254 -32.18 -11.57 9.56
N LEU A 255 -31.71 -10.44 10.08
CA LEU A 255 -32.37 -9.72 11.18
C LEU A 255 -33.74 -9.19 10.80
N ASP A 256 -33.92 -8.66 9.59
CA ASP A 256 -35.21 -8.22 9.06
C ASP A 256 -36.22 -9.38 8.90
N ALA A 257 -35.72 -10.57 8.57
CA ALA A 257 -36.53 -11.79 8.53
C ALA A 257 -36.83 -12.38 9.93
N GLY A 258 -36.33 -11.77 11.01
CA GLY A 258 -36.49 -12.26 12.37
C GLY A 258 -35.63 -13.47 12.70
N GLU A 259 -34.60 -13.73 11.91
CA GLU A 259 -33.65 -14.82 12.15
C GLU A 259 -32.68 -14.46 13.26
N THR A 260 -32.27 -15.45 14.03
CA THR A 260 -31.22 -15.30 15.04
C THR A 260 -29.85 -15.59 14.42
N LEU A 261 -28.99 -14.58 14.40
CA LEU A 261 -27.59 -14.76 14.00
C LEU A 261 -26.84 -15.62 15.03
N ARG A 262 -25.93 -16.45 14.53
CA ARG A 262 -25.06 -17.29 15.36
C ARG A 262 -23.61 -16.83 15.25
N MET A 263 -22.84 -17.00 16.31
CA MET A 263 -21.41 -16.78 16.28
C MET A 263 -20.76 -17.86 15.41
N GLU A 264 -20.19 -17.47 14.30
CA GLU A 264 -19.58 -18.37 13.32
C GLU A 264 -18.36 -17.76 12.67
N THR A 265 -17.52 -18.59 12.07
CA THR A 265 -16.45 -18.20 11.16
C THR A 265 -16.93 -18.47 9.72
N ARG A 266 -16.78 -17.46 8.86
CA ARG A 266 -17.10 -17.52 7.43
C ARG A 266 -15.85 -17.21 6.60
N GLY A 267 -15.72 -17.84 5.43
CA GLY A 267 -14.67 -17.55 4.46
C GLY A 267 -15.20 -16.68 3.33
N TRP A 268 -14.41 -15.75 2.85
CA TRP A 268 -14.73 -15.00 1.63
C TRP A 268 -14.35 -15.78 0.38
N SER A 269 -15.17 -15.73 -0.65
CA SER A 269 -14.90 -16.25 -1.98
C SER A 269 -14.96 -15.14 -3.02
N ASP A 270 -13.82 -14.75 -3.56
CA ASP A 270 -13.76 -13.69 -4.59
C ASP A 270 -14.49 -14.07 -5.87
N ASP A 271 -14.43 -15.35 -6.27
CA ASP A 271 -15.10 -15.86 -7.47
C ASP A 271 -16.63 -15.79 -7.38
N ARG A 272 -17.17 -16.07 -6.18
CA ARG A 272 -18.63 -16.05 -5.95
C ARG A 272 -19.12 -14.68 -5.48
N GLY A 273 -18.22 -13.85 -4.94
CA GLY A 273 -18.56 -12.57 -4.33
C GLY A 273 -19.45 -12.72 -3.09
N GLU A 274 -19.25 -13.79 -2.31
CA GLU A 274 -20.03 -14.10 -1.11
C GLU A 274 -19.20 -14.72 0.00
N THR A 275 -19.68 -14.65 1.22
CA THR A 275 -19.12 -15.42 2.34
C THR A 275 -19.77 -16.80 2.42
N TYR A 276 -19.01 -17.82 2.82
CA TYR A 276 -19.49 -19.18 3.04
C TYR A 276 -19.16 -19.64 4.46
N HIS A 277 -20.04 -20.48 5.03
CA HIS A 277 -19.83 -21.04 6.36
C HIS A 277 -18.60 -21.96 6.39
N MET A 278 -17.73 -21.78 7.38
CA MET A 278 -16.57 -22.63 7.62
C MET A 278 -16.76 -23.47 8.88
N ARG A 279 -17.06 -22.84 10.01
CA ARG A 279 -17.30 -23.51 11.29
C ARG A 279 -18.20 -22.68 12.19
N SER A 280 -18.98 -23.32 13.04
CA SER A 280 -19.70 -22.65 14.15
C SER A 280 -18.79 -22.57 15.37
N LYS A 281 -18.84 -21.45 16.06
CA LYS A 281 -18.17 -21.29 17.37
C LYS A 281 -19.23 -21.51 18.44
N GLU A 282 -19.16 -22.64 19.15
CA GLU A 282 -20.10 -22.95 20.24
C GLU A 282 -19.73 -22.29 21.55
N THR A 283 -18.42 -22.06 21.76
CA THR A 283 -17.89 -21.36 22.94
C THR A 283 -16.65 -20.55 22.55
N SER A 284 -16.29 -19.52 23.32
CA SER A 284 -14.96 -18.90 23.23
C SER A 284 -13.94 -19.99 23.52
N ASP A 285 -13.12 -20.30 22.50
CA ASP A 285 -12.14 -21.38 22.60
C ASP A 285 -11.29 -21.22 23.88
N ASP A 286 -11.40 -22.15 24.78
CA ASP A 286 -10.54 -22.22 25.92
C ASP A 286 -9.17 -22.72 25.50
N TYR A 287 -8.33 -21.78 25.03
CA TYR A 287 -6.95 -22.07 24.71
C TYR A 287 -6.08 -22.38 25.93
N ARG A 288 -6.66 -22.32 27.12
CA ARG A 288 -5.97 -22.65 28.38
C ARG A 288 -4.61 -21.96 28.46
N TYR A 289 -4.60 -20.63 28.23
CA TYR A 289 -3.39 -19.83 28.29
C TYR A 289 -2.71 -19.98 29.65
N PHE A 290 -1.39 -20.14 29.64
CA PHE A 290 -0.55 -20.05 30.83
C PHE A 290 0.85 -19.56 30.44
N PRO A 291 1.60 -18.91 31.33
CA PRO A 291 2.94 -18.43 31.06
C PRO A 291 3.86 -19.54 30.56
N ASP A 292 4.62 -19.30 29.49
CA ASP A 292 5.60 -20.27 29.00
C ASP A 292 6.73 -20.43 30.04
N PRO A 293 6.96 -21.61 30.59
CA PRO A 293 7.96 -21.82 31.67
C PRO A 293 9.39 -21.75 31.14
N ASP A 294 9.60 -21.87 29.81
CA ASP A 294 10.93 -21.87 29.19
C ASP A 294 11.37 -20.45 28.80
N LEU A 295 10.48 -19.45 28.88
CA LEU A 295 10.77 -18.07 28.53
C LEU A 295 10.66 -17.15 29.76
N PRO A 296 11.76 -16.54 30.18
CA PRO A 296 11.73 -15.57 31.26
C PRO A 296 10.96 -14.30 30.85
N PRO A 297 10.36 -13.55 31.79
CA PRO A 297 9.82 -12.23 31.49
C PRO A 297 10.86 -11.33 30.84
N LEU A 298 10.43 -10.55 29.85
CA LEU A 298 11.27 -9.57 29.18
C LEU A 298 11.01 -8.19 29.78
N HIS A 299 12.07 -7.51 30.19
CA HIS A 299 12.02 -6.11 30.60
C HIS A 299 12.36 -5.19 29.45
N VAL A 300 11.48 -4.22 29.17
CA VAL A 300 11.68 -3.18 28.15
C VAL A 300 12.30 -1.97 28.83
N ALA A 301 13.62 -1.85 28.76
CA ALA A 301 14.34 -0.73 29.35
C ALA A 301 14.01 0.58 28.62
N ALA A 302 13.94 1.68 29.37
CA ALA A 302 13.55 2.98 28.85
C ALA A 302 14.54 3.53 27.79
N ASP A 303 15.83 3.28 27.99
CA ASP A 303 16.90 3.64 27.05
C ASP A 303 16.80 2.85 25.72
N TRP A 304 16.50 1.55 25.81
CA TRP A 304 16.23 0.74 24.62
C TRP A 304 15.05 1.28 23.84
N LEU A 305 13.92 1.55 24.51
CA LEU A 305 12.73 2.11 23.86
C LEU A 305 13.01 3.50 23.25
N ALA A 306 13.80 4.34 23.94
CA ALA A 306 14.22 5.64 23.40
C ALA A 306 15.09 5.51 22.16
N GLY A 307 16.00 4.53 22.12
CA GLY A 307 16.77 4.19 20.93
C GLY A 307 15.88 3.81 19.75
N LEU A 308 14.93 2.89 19.96
CA LEU A 308 13.99 2.48 18.93
C LEU A 308 13.11 3.65 18.43
N ARG A 309 12.70 4.55 19.32
CA ARG A 309 11.94 5.76 18.93
C ARG A 309 12.72 6.65 17.96
N ALA A 310 14.03 6.75 18.15
CA ALA A 310 14.90 7.52 17.25
C ALA A 310 15.11 6.82 15.88
N GLU A 311 14.91 5.51 15.80
CA GLU A 311 14.98 4.74 14.55
C GLU A 311 13.67 4.77 13.74
N VAL A 312 12.52 5.13 14.36
CA VAL A 312 11.25 5.23 13.64
C VAL A 312 11.34 6.38 12.62
N PRO A 313 11.20 6.10 11.32
CA PRO A 313 11.27 7.15 10.30
C PRO A 313 10.02 8.04 10.33
N GLU A 314 10.04 9.11 9.52
CA GLU A 314 8.83 9.90 9.29
C GLU A 314 7.70 9.02 8.77
N LEU A 315 6.59 9.00 9.49
CA LEU A 315 5.43 8.16 9.17
C LEU A 315 4.64 8.70 7.96
N PRO A 316 3.92 7.84 7.22
CA PRO A 316 3.19 8.26 6.03
C PRO A 316 2.21 9.42 6.26
N ALA A 317 1.48 9.42 7.36
CA ALA A 317 0.55 10.50 7.70
C ALA A 317 1.28 11.84 7.94
N ALA A 318 2.37 11.83 8.69
CA ALA A 318 3.19 13.04 8.93
C ALA A 318 3.80 13.56 7.62
N ARG A 319 4.27 12.65 6.76
CA ARG A 319 4.81 13.00 5.44
C ARG A 319 3.77 13.65 4.54
N ARG A 320 2.54 13.12 4.48
CA ARG A 320 1.44 13.74 3.73
C ARG A 320 1.15 15.15 4.25
N ALA A 321 1.02 15.30 5.57
CA ALA A 321 0.79 16.61 6.19
C ALA A 321 1.91 17.62 5.85
N ARG A 322 3.17 17.20 5.89
CA ARG A 322 4.32 18.02 5.49
C ARG A 322 4.27 18.40 4.01
N TYR A 323 3.95 17.46 3.12
CA TYR A 323 3.84 17.75 1.69
C TYR A 323 2.74 18.77 1.38
N GLU A 324 1.62 18.71 2.08
CA GLU A 324 0.54 19.66 1.93
C GLU A 324 0.88 21.02 2.54
N ALA A 325 1.36 21.06 3.80
CA ALA A 325 1.60 22.29 4.52
C ALA A 325 2.85 23.05 4.04
N ASP A 326 3.96 22.34 3.85
CA ASP A 326 5.26 22.98 3.58
C ASP A 326 5.56 23.08 2.08
N LEU A 327 5.07 22.13 1.28
CA LEU A 327 5.36 22.06 -0.15
C LEU A 327 4.17 22.49 -1.03
N GLY A 328 3.00 22.77 -0.44
CA GLY A 328 1.81 23.21 -1.14
C GLY A 328 1.25 22.19 -2.14
N LEU A 329 1.49 20.88 -1.93
CA LEU A 329 0.94 19.83 -2.77
C LEU A 329 -0.56 19.64 -2.49
N SER A 330 -1.29 19.15 -3.50
CA SER A 330 -2.67 18.73 -3.26
C SER A 330 -2.71 17.47 -2.38
N PRO A 331 -3.80 17.25 -1.61
CA PRO A 331 -3.98 16.01 -0.83
C PRO A 331 -3.85 14.74 -1.70
N TYR A 332 -4.26 14.83 -2.97
CA TYR A 332 -4.09 13.73 -3.91
C TYR A 332 -2.61 13.43 -4.21
N ASP A 333 -1.82 14.45 -4.57
CA ASP A 333 -0.40 14.27 -4.87
C ASP A 333 0.38 13.79 -3.65
N ALA A 334 0.12 14.40 -2.49
CA ALA A 334 0.74 14.03 -1.22
C ALA A 334 0.47 12.55 -0.88
N ARG A 335 -0.78 12.10 -1.06
CA ARG A 335 -1.16 10.70 -0.83
C ARG A 335 -0.47 9.74 -1.80
N VAL A 336 -0.47 10.05 -3.10
CA VAL A 336 0.16 9.18 -4.11
C VAL A 336 1.66 9.05 -3.88
N LEU A 337 2.35 10.15 -3.59
CA LEU A 337 3.78 10.14 -3.30
C LEU A 337 4.10 9.37 -2.03
N ALA A 338 3.39 9.65 -0.93
CA ALA A 338 3.66 9.02 0.37
C ALA A 338 3.29 7.53 0.41
N ALA A 339 2.45 7.05 -0.52
CA ALA A 339 2.06 5.65 -0.60
C ALA A 339 3.14 4.73 -1.19
N ASP A 340 4.16 5.30 -1.85
CA ASP A 340 5.21 4.54 -2.53
C ASP A 340 6.58 5.01 -2.05
N PRO A 341 7.36 4.16 -1.34
CA PRO A 341 8.67 4.54 -0.81
C PRO A 341 9.67 5.00 -1.88
N ASP A 342 9.67 4.36 -3.07
CA ASP A 342 10.60 4.72 -4.14
C ASP A 342 10.19 6.05 -4.79
N ALA A 343 8.88 6.28 -4.96
CA ALA A 343 8.37 7.57 -5.44
C ALA A 343 8.68 8.69 -4.45
N THR A 344 8.50 8.45 -3.14
CA THR A 344 8.91 9.36 -2.06
C THR A 344 10.40 9.71 -2.17
N ALA A 345 11.26 8.69 -2.23
CA ALA A 345 12.72 8.87 -2.27
C ALA A 345 13.13 9.66 -3.52
N LEU A 346 12.59 9.32 -4.70
CA LEU A 346 12.88 10.04 -5.93
C LEU A 346 12.39 11.48 -5.89
N PHE A 347 11.19 11.72 -5.38
CA PHE A 347 10.62 13.06 -5.24
C PHE A 347 11.47 13.96 -4.35
N GLU A 348 11.80 13.52 -3.14
CA GLU A 348 12.61 14.29 -2.18
C GLU A 348 14.04 14.49 -2.68
N ALA A 349 14.67 13.46 -3.24
CA ALA A 349 16.01 13.57 -3.81
C ALA A 349 16.05 14.52 -5.01
N THR A 350 15.00 14.58 -5.84
CA THR A 350 14.93 15.50 -6.98
C THR A 350 14.82 16.95 -6.52
N LEU A 351 14.01 17.23 -5.50
CA LEU A 351 13.94 18.56 -4.89
C LEU A 351 15.26 18.97 -4.22
N ALA A 352 15.94 18.02 -3.56
CA ALA A 352 17.25 18.27 -2.98
C ALA A 352 18.34 18.53 -4.04
N ALA A 353 18.26 17.88 -5.20
CA ALA A 353 19.18 18.08 -6.32
C ALA A 353 19.03 19.45 -6.99
N ASP A 354 17.82 20.02 -6.96
CA ASP A 354 17.56 21.38 -7.47
C ASP A 354 16.48 22.09 -6.63
N PRO A 355 16.89 22.82 -5.58
CA PRO A 355 15.98 23.56 -4.70
C PRO A 355 15.20 24.71 -5.36
N SER A 356 15.52 25.06 -6.61
CA SER A 356 14.79 26.10 -7.36
C SER A 356 13.49 25.57 -7.98
N MET A 357 13.32 24.25 -8.05
CA MET A 357 12.14 23.61 -8.62
C MET A 357 10.93 23.72 -7.72
N THR A 358 9.76 23.88 -8.31
CA THR A 358 8.51 23.78 -7.56
C THR A 358 8.20 22.32 -7.24
N ALA A 359 7.77 22.04 -6.00
CA ALA A 359 7.37 20.70 -5.60
C ALA A 359 6.28 20.12 -6.50
N LYS A 360 5.37 20.97 -6.99
CA LYS A 360 4.31 20.55 -7.91
C LYS A 360 4.85 20.05 -9.26
N ALA A 361 5.88 20.69 -9.80
CA ALA A 361 6.50 20.23 -11.05
C ALA A 361 7.11 18.84 -10.88
N VAL A 362 7.90 18.65 -9.83
CA VAL A 362 8.52 17.34 -9.53
C VAL A 362 7.46 16.27 -9.25
N ALA A 363 6.44 16.60 -8.44
CA ALA A 363 5.33 15.69 -8.15
C ALA A 363 4.63 15.20 -9.42
N ASN A 364 4.34 16.10 -10.38
CA ASN A 364 3.71 15.74 -11.64
C ASN A 364 4.56 14.77 -12.51
N TRP A 365 5.88 14.83 -12.44
CA TRP A 365 6.76 13.92 -13.14
C TRP A 365 6.86 12.56 -12.43
N VAL A 366 6.95 12.57 -11.11
CA VAL A 366 7.04 11.33 -10.33
C VAL A 366 5.71 10.58 -10.37
N THR A 367 4.59 11.23 -10.04
CA THR A 367 3.28 10.57 -10.00
C THR A 367 2.75 10.19 -11.39
N GLY A 368 3.04 11.01 -12.42
CA GLY A 368 2.58 10.79 -13.79
C GLY A 368 3.48 9.85 -14.59
N GLU A 369 4.77 10.16 -14.67
CA GLU A 369 5.65 9.47 -15.63
C GLU A 369 6.50 8.37 -15.00
N TYR A 370 7.12 8.61 -13.84
CA TYR A 370 7.91 7.59 -13.17
C TYR A 370 7.05 6.38 -12.75
N LEU A 371 5.93 6.61 -12.07
CA LEU A 371 5.03 5.53 -11.70
C LEU A 371 4.44 4.81 -12.92
N ARG A 372 4.16 5.53 -14.01
CA ARG A 372 3.73 4.92 -15.28
C ARG A 372 4.82 3.98 -15.83
N LEU A 373 6.09 4.41 -15.85
CA LEU A 373 7.20 3.56 -16.31
C LEU A 373 7.32 2.30 -15.47
N ARG A 374 7.20 2.40 -14.15
CA ARG A 374 7.19 1.24 -13.23
C ARG A 374 6.03 0.28 -13.51
N ASN A 375 4.84 0.82 -13.73
CA ASN A 375 3.63 0.01 -13.96
C ASN A 375 3.64 -0.75 -15.30
N VAL A 376 4.40 -0.28 -16.31
CA VAL A 376 4.52 -0.96 -17.59
C VAL A 376 5.78 -1.81 -17.70
N ALA A 377 6.68 -1.73 -16.74
CA ALA A 377 7.88 -2.57 -16.69
C ALA A 377 7.49 -4.04 -16.46
N SER A 378 8.28 -4.96 -17.00
CA SER A 378 8.08 -6.39 -16.75
C SER A 378 8.18 -6.70 -15.25
N PRO A 379 7.44 -7.70 -14.74
CA PRO A 379 7.56 -8.11 -13.34
C PRO A 379 9.02 -8.38 -12.96
N GLY A 380 9.50 -7.71 -11.91
CA GLY A 380 10.88 -7.81 -11.43
C GLY A 380 11.91 -6.94 -12.15
N ALA A 381 11.52 -6.19 -13.18
CA ALA A 381 12.41 -5.19 -13.80
C ALA A 381 12.45 -3.92 -12.94
N ALA A 382 13.64 -3.57 -12.45
CA ALA A 382 13.83 -2.33 -11.73
C ALA A 382 13.86 -1.13 -12.72
N VAL A 383 13.10 -0.09 -12.42
CA VAL A 383 13.12 1.19 -13.14
C VAL A 383 13.98 2.15 -12.32
N HIS A 384 15.20 2.38 -12.77
CA HIS A 384 16.14 3.25 -12.08
C HIS A 384 16.12 4.65 -12.71
N VAL A 385 15.75 5.66 -11.93
CA VAL A 385 15.80 7.07 -12.32
C VAL A 385 16.66 7.82 -11.29
N HIS A 386 17.73 8.44 -11.75
CA HIS A 386 18.56 9.27 -10.90
C HIS A 386 17.91 10.65 -10.71
N ALA A 387 17.85 11.10 -9.47
CA ALA A 387 17.20 12.36 -9.11
C ALA A 387 17.77 13.58 -9.84
N ALA A 388 19.09 13.66 -9.98
CA ALA A 388 19.76 14.73 -10.73
C ALA A 388 19.37 14.76 -12.21
N GLU A 389 19.17 13.59 -12.82
CA GLU A 389 18.77 13.48 -14.23
C GLU A 389 17.29 13.85 -14.41
N LEU A 390 16.44 13.42 -13.48
CA LEU A 390 15.04 13.88 -13.47
C LEU A 390 14.95 15.39 -13.33
N ALA A 391 15.74 16.00 -12.42
CA ALA A 391 15.83 17.44 -12.29
C ALA A 391 16.30 18.12 -13.58
N ALA A 392 17.31 17.59 -14.26
CA ALA A 392 17.79 18.12 -15.54
C ALA A 392 16.73 18.05 -16.64
N ILE A 393 15.96 16.95 -16.72
CA ILE A 393 14.86 16.80 -17.67
C ILE A 393 13.76 17.83 -17.39
N ILE A 394 13.32 17.95 -16.14
CA ILE A 394 12.27 18.90 -15.74
C ILE A 394 12.70 20.32 -16.10
N ARG A 395 13.93 20.71 -15.77
CA ARG A 395 14.49 22.02 -16.06
C ARG A 395 14.50 22.31 -17.57
N SER A 396 14.95 21.35 -18.38
CA SER A 396 14.98 21.50 -19.84
C SER A 396 13.59 21.68 -20.43
N VAL A 397 12.56 21.02 -19.83
CA VAL A 397 11.17 21.19 -20.25
C VAL A 397 10.61 22.55 -19.81
N GLU A 398 10.88 22.98 -18.61
CA GLU A 398 10.42 24.29 -18.08
C GLU A 398 11.09 25.48 -18.76
N ALA A 399 12.36 25.35 -19.12
CA ALA A 399 13.08 26.33 -19.91
C ALA A 399 12.60 26.38 -21.38
N GLY A 400 11.82 25.39 -21.83
CA GLY A 400 11.41 25.28 -23.21
C GLY A 400 12.51 24.77 -24.16
N ASP A 401 13.60 24.22 -23.62
CA ASP A 401 14.70 23.64 -24.41
C ASP A 401 14.26 22.36 -25.12
N ILE A 402 13.33 21.61 -24.50
CA ILE A 402 12.69 20.43 -25.06
C ILE A 402 11.19 20.45 -24.79
N SER A 403 10.41 19.79 -25.65
CA SER A 403 8.98 19.61 -25.38
C SER A 403 8.73 18.64 -24.24
N ARG A 404 7.56 18.74 -23.57
CA ARG A 404 7.17 17.77 -22.53
C ARG A 404 7.12 16.33 -23.06
N ALA A 405 6.72 16.13 -24.32
CA ALA A 405 6.71 14.82 -24.96
C ALA A 405 8.13 14.26 -25.08
N ASN A 406 9.08 15.08 -25.56
CA ASN A 406 10.48 14.68 -25.64
C ASN A 406 11.09 14.41 -24.26
N GLY A 407 10.73 15.22 -23.24
CA GLY A 407 11.16 14.98 -21.86
C GLY A 407 10.71 13.61 -21.33
N LYS A 408 9.49 13.16 -21.65
CA LYS A 408 9.02 11.81 -21.31
C LYS A 408 9.83 10.71 -22.01
N GLU A 409 10.19 10.92 -23.27
CA GLU A 409 11.04 9.97 -24.02
C GLU A 409 12.46 9.92 -23.45
N VAL A 410 13.03 11.06 -23.05
CA VAL A 410 14.34 11.13 -22.39
C VAL A 410 14.30 10.40 -21.05
N LEU A 411 13.25 10.61 -20.24
CA LEU A 411 13.08 9.90 -18.96
C LEU A 411 12.99 8.38 -19.15
N ALA A 412 12.21 7.93 -20.15
CA ALA A 412 12.09 6.50 -20.44
C ALA A 412 13.42 5.89 -20.93
N ALA A 413 14.18 6.63 -21.75
CA ALA A 413 15.48 6.20 -22.21
C ALA A 413 16.52 6.16 -21.06
N HIS A 414 16.52 7.20 -20.20
CA HIS A 414 17.36 7.22 -19.00
C HIS A 414 17.06 6.04 -18.09
N ALA A 415 15.79 5.77 -17.80
CA ALA A 415 15.36 4.67 -16.95
C ALA A 415 15.81 3.28 -17.46
N THR A 416 16.06 3.15 -18.76
CA THR A 416 16.50 1.91 -19.43
C THR A 416 18.01 1.80 -19.53
N SER A 417 18.69 2.92 -19.90
CA SER A 417 20.11 2.93 -20.24
C SER A 417 21.01 3.45 -19.11
N GLY A 418 20.48 4.23 -18.16
CA GLY A 418 21.25 4.99 -17.18
C GLY A 418 22.02 6.18 -17.77
N ALA A 419 21.89 6.46 -19.08
CA ALA A 419 22.62 7.55 -19.74
C ALA A 419 22.15 8.93 -19.24
N ALA A 420 23.04 9.90 -19.24
CA ALA A 420 22.73 11.25 -18.79
C ALA A 420 21.68 11.92 -19.71
N ALA A 421 20.77 12.68 -19.10
CA ALA A 421 19.67 13.36 -19.80
C ALA A 421 20.19 14.30 -20.89
N VAL A 422 21.29 15.03 -20.62
CA VAL A 422 21.89 15.96 -21.57
C VAL A 422 22.39 15.26 -22.83
N ASP A 423 22.98 14.07 -22.69
CA ASP A 423 23.48 13.28 -23.82
C ASP A 423 22.34 12.70 -24.65
N LEU A 424 21.31 12.19 -23.98
CA LEU A 424 20.10 11.68 -24.65
C LEU A 424 19.34 12.78 -25.41
N ILE A 425 19.26 13.99 -24.86
CA ILE A 425 18.67 15.16 -25.53
C ILE A 425 19.47 15.51 -26.80
N ALA A 426 20.80 15.51 -26.70
CA ALA A 426 21.70 15.84 -27.84
C ALA A 426 21.65 14.75 -28.89
N GLU A 427 21.78 13.48 -28.54
CA GLU A 427 21.76 12.33 -29.48
C GLU A 427 20.47 12.25 -30.27
N ARG A 428 19.32 12.51 -29.63
CA ARG A 428 18.01 12.45 -30.26
C ARG A 428 17.61 13.73 -31.00
N GLY A 429 18.42 14.78 -30.92
CA GLY A 429 18.14 16.05 -31.55
C GLY A 429 16.88 16.74 -31.01
N PHE A 430 16.56 16.57 -29.74
CA PHE A 430 15.34 17.06 -29.11
C PHE A 430 15.38 18.53 -28.70
N ARG A 431 16.54 19.19 -28.83
CA ARG A 431 16.65 20.63 -28.55
C ARG A 431 15.73 21.42 -29.43
N GLN A 432 14.89 22.23 -28.83
CA GLN A 432 14.01 23.16 -29.54
C GLN A 432 14.79 24.38 -30.00
N ILE A 433 14.38 24.93 -31.16
CA ILE A 433 14.83 26.21 -31.62
C ILE A 433 14.16 27.27 -30.78
N SER A 434 14.88 27.80 -29.79
CA SER A 434 14.45 28.90 -28.89
C SER A 434 15.03 30.26 -29.28
N ASP A 435 15.90 30.30 -30.32
CA ASP A 435 16.41 31.55 -30.84
C ASP A 435 15.27 32.31 -31.57
N ARG A 436 14.87 33.44 -30.99
CA ARG A 436 13.81 34.31 -31.51
C ARG A 436 14.10 34.77 -32.95
N THR A 437 15.37 34.97 -33.30
CA THR A 437 15.75 35.41 -34.66
C THR A 437 15.53 34.29 -35.66
N ALA A 438 16.04 33.10 -35.39
CA ALA A 438 15.84 31.93 -36.26
C ALA A 438 14.35 31.55 -36.38
N LEU A 439 13.59 31.70 -35.29
CA LEU A 439 12.15 31.48 -35.29
C LEU A 439 11.40 32.52 -36.12
N ALA A 440 11.72 33.78 -35.95
CA ALA A 440 11.15 34.88 -36.74
C ALA A 440 11.39 34.67 -38.25
N GLU A 441 12.60 34.31 -38.65
CA GLU A 441 12.91 33.98 -40.05
C GLU A 441 12.10 32.79 -40.59
N ALA A 442 11.88 31.76 -39.75
CA ALA A 442 11.06 30.61 -40.15
C ALA A 442 9.59 31.01 -40.30
N VAL A 443 9.07 31.84 -39.42
CA VAL A 443 7.72 32.39 -39.48
C VAL A 443 7.57 33.29 -40.72
N ASP A 444 8.49 34.19 -40.97
CA ASP A 444 8.45 35.11 -42.11
C ASP A 444 8.42 34.32 -43.46
N ARG A 445 9.22 33.25 -43.57
CA ARG A 445 9.18 32.38 -44.76
C ARG A 445 7.83 31.67 -44.95
N VAL A 446 7.23 31.19 -43.86
CA VAL A 446 5.94 30.49 -43.93
C VAL A 446 4.80 31.46 -44.21
N VAL A 447 4.78 32.63 -43.57
CA VAL A 447 3.78 33.69 -43.80
C VAL A 447 3.83 34.14 -45.27
N ALA A 448 5.03 34.36 -45.82
CA ALA A 448 5.22 34.74 -47.23
C ALA A 448 4.77 33.61 -48.19
N ALA A 449 4.95 32.36 -47.83
CA ALA A 449 4.56 31.21 -48.67
C ALA A 449 3.04 30.93 -48.67
N HIS A 450 2.27 31.49 -47.72
CA HIS A 450 0.85 31.20 -47.55
C HIS A 450 -0.04 32.46 -47.53
N PRO A 451 -0.03 33.29 -48.59
CA PRO A 451 -0.77 34.54 -48.65
C PRO A 451 -2.29 34.38 -48.45
N ALA A 452 -2.87 33.25 -48.88
CA ALA A 452 -4.28 32.97 -48.71
C ALA A 452 -4.66 32.82 -47.20
N ALA A 453 -3.81 32.19 -46.39
CA ALA A 453 -4.03 32.07 -44.96
C ALA A 453 -3.90 33.42 -44.24
N VAL A 454 -2.99 34.29 -44.71
CA VAL A 454 -2.84 35.66 -44.19
C VAL A 454 -4.11 36.48 -44.49
N ALA A 455 -4.65 36.37 -45.73
CA ALA A 455 -5.91 37.02 -46.09
C ALA A 455 -7.10 36.53 -45.27
N ASP A 456 -7.17 35.22 -44.99
CA ASP A 456 -8.20 34.62 -44.14
C ASP A 456 -8.14 35.16 -42.71
N TYR A 457 -6.93 35.31 -42.13
CA TYR A 457 -6.76 35.93 -40.82
C TYR A 457 -7.24 37.36 -40.79
N ARG A 458 -6.90 38.16 -41.82
CA ARG A 458 -7.33 39.54 -41.95
C ARG A 458 -8.85 39.66 -42.14
N ALA A 459 -9.47 38.66 -42.74
CA ALA A 459 -10.92 38.54 -42.86
C ALA A 459 -11.60 38.06 -41.55
N GLY A 460 -10.85 37.97 -40.42
CA GLY A 460 -11.35 37.59 -39.09
C GLY A 460 -11.37 36.09 -38.79
N LYS A 461 -10.85 35.23 -39.67
CA LYS A 461 -10.81 33.78 -39.44
C LYS A 461 -9.63 33.40 -38.58
N GLN A 462 -9.82 33.37 -37.25
CA GLN A 462 -8.78 33.03 -36.27
C GLN A 462 -8.14 31.63 -36.46
N GLN A 463 -8.83 30.73 -37.15
CA GLN A 463 -8.33 29.37 -37.48
C GLN A 463 -7.10 29.39 -38.39
N ALA A 464 -6.89 30.45 -39.17
CA ALA A 464 -5.73 30.62 -40.03
C ALA A 464 -4.40 30.64 -39.25
N VAL A 465 -4.40 31.15 -38.02
CA VAL A 465 -3.23 31.12 -37.11
C VAL A 465 -2.79 29.69 -36.85
N GLY A 466 -3.73 28.80 -36.52
CA GLY A 466 -3.43 27.38 -36.25
C GLY A 466 -2.81 26.67 -37.47
N PHE A 467 -3.31 26.98 -38.67
CA PHE A 467 -2.73 26.47 -39.92
C PHE A 467 -1.29 26.95 -40.11
N LEU A 468 -1.02 28.26 -39.96
CA LEU A 468 0.33 28.82 -40.12
C LEU A 468 1.30 28.27 -39.07
N VAL A 469 0.87 28.14 -37.80
CA VAL A 469 1.65 27.46 -36.75
C VAL A 469 2.01 26.05 -37.18
N GLY A 470 1.05 25.28 -37.68
CA GLY A 470 1.30 23.93 -38.20
C GLY A 470 2.33 23.88 -39.33
N GLN A 471 2.34 24.87 -40.22
CA GLN A 471 3.32 24.96 -41.33
C GLN A 471 4.72 25.34 -40.80
N VAL A 472 4.82 26.24 -39.81
CA VAL A 472 6.11 26.57 -39.19
C VAL A 472 6.65 25.35 -38.46
N MET A 473 5.81 24.63 -37.69
CA MET A 473 6.21 23.37 -37.00
C MET A 473 6.71 22.34 -38.01
N LYS A 474 6.05 22.21 -39.18
CA LYS A 474 6.50 21.31 -40.24
C LYS A 474 7.85 21.76 -40.84
N ALA A 475 8.03 23.06 -41.11
CA ALA A 475 9.25 23.63 -41.66
C ALA A 475 10.44 23.48 -40.71
N THR A 476 10.20 23.53 -39.41
CA THR A 476 11.21 23.35 -38.36
C THR A 476 11.31 21.89 -37.86
N ARG A 477 10.68 20.93 -38.55
CA ARG A 477 10.66 19.51 -38.23
C ARG A 477 10.21 19.23 -36.77
N GLY A 478 9.29 20.05 -36.24
CA GLY A 478 8.81 19.94 -34.87
C GLY A 478 9.76 20.48 -33.79
N GLN A 479 10.90 21.07 -34.19
CA GLN A 479 11.92 21.59 -33.27
C GLN A 479 11.60 23.00 -32.74
N ALA A 480 10.64 23.73 -33.31
CA ALA A 480 10.25 25.04 -32.81
C ALA A 480 9.34 24.94 -31.57
N ASN A 481 9.49 25.87 -30.63
CA ASN A 481 8.57 25.97 -29.50
C ASN A 481 7.21 26.47 -30.01
N ALA A 482 6.17 25.62 -29.91
CA ALA A 482 4.84 25.91 -30.46
C ALA A 482 4.20 27.17 -29.89
N ALA A 483 4.43 27.49 -28.60
CA ALA A 483 3.91 28.70 -27.99
C ALA A 483 4.59 29.96 -28.54
N MET A 484 5.91 29.93 -28.68
CA MET A 484 6.68 31.01 -29.28
C MET A 484 6.33 31.19 -30.75
N VAL A 485 6.14 30.09 -31.51
CA VAL A 485 5.68 30.14 -32.90
C VAL A 485 4.33 30.83 -32.99
N GLN A 486 3.38 30.48 -32.11
CA GLN A 486 2.05 31.06 -32.13
C GLN A 486 2.08 32.56 -31.81
N GLU A 487 2.89 32.97 -30.84
CA GLU A 487 3.11 34.38 -30.49
C GLU A 487 3.72 35.14 -31.68
N THR A 488 4.83 34.64 -32.22
CA THR A 488 5.54 35.27 -33.33
C THR A 488 4.67 35.33 -34.61
N VAL A 489 3.90 34.30 -34.92
CA VAL A 489 2.94 34.30 -36.03
C VAL A 489 1.91 35.43 -35.87
N ARG A 490 1.32 35.57 -34.65
CA ARG A 490 0.37 36.64 -34.37
C ARG A 490 1.01 38.03 -34.51
N GLU A 491 2.17 38.23 -33.89
CA GLU A 491 2.92 39.48 -33.99
C GLU A 491 3.18 39.88 -35.49
N ARG A 492 3.55 38.89 -36.33
CA ARG A 492 3.81 39.16 -37.75
C ARG A 492 2.53 39.43 -38.56
N LEU A 493 1.43 38.76 -38.23
CA LEU A 493 0.15 38.99 -38.88
C LEU A 493 -0.46 40.34 -38.51
N ASP A 494 -0.28 40.76 -37.27
CA ASP A 494 -0.79 42.06 -36.76
C ASP A 494 0.09 43.23 -37.15
N ALA A 495 1.42 43.01 -37.37
CA ALA A 495 2.39 44.05 -37.75
C ALA A 495 2.39 44.38 -39.26
N GLN A 496 1.79 43.57 -40.14
CA GLN A 496 1.68 43.84 -41.55
C GLN A 496 0.36 44.57 -41.85
N PRO A 497 0.37 45.75 -42.43
CA PRO A 497 -0.83 46.51 -42.79
C PRO A 497 -1.73 45.87 -43.82
#